data_6b7f654094a4af9fbec1df3f034c5f59
#
_entry.id   6b7f654094a4af9fbec1df3f034c5f59
#
_cell.length_a   1.000
_cell.length_b   1.000
_cell.length_c   1.000
_cell.angle_alpha   90.00
_cell.angle_beta   90.00
_cell.angle_gamma   90.00
#
_symmetry.space_group_name_H-M   'P 1'
#
loop_
_entity.id
_entity.type
_entity.pdbx_description
1 polymer ?
#
loop_
_entity_poly.entity_id
_entity_poly.type
_entity_poly.pdbx_seq_one_letter_code
_entity_poly.pdbx_strand_id
1 'polypeptide(L)'
;MSYTQSIYHIVFRTKYGQDTIVEEHEKELYAYLYGIVKNKKSHLYRIGGMPNHIHMLVDLHPTIALSDFMKELKEKSSKWLKLQPNFPDFIGWAEGYAALSKKSSDVETVTNYIKGQKEHHEKCEFPAEYRKLLEDHGVEIDERYFLKDE
;
A
#
# COMPACT_ATOMS: atom_id res chain seq x y z
N MET A 1 15.98 -25.31 9.60
CA MET A 1 15.46 -24.00 10.02
C MET A 1 16.07 -22.90 9.17
N SER A 2 15.26 -22.01 8.65
CA SER A 2 15.73 -20.90 7.81
C SER A 2 15.51 -19.55 8.52
N TYR A 3 16.43 -18.64 8.31
CA TYR A 3 16.34 -17.27 8.83
C TYR A 3 16.09 -16.35 7.63
N THR A 4 14.91 -15.75 7.56
CA THR A 4 14.51 -14.93 6.43
C THR A 4 13.98 -13.57 6.88
N GLN A 5 14.13 -12.59 6.00
CA GLN A 5 13.58 -11.26 6.21
C GLN A 5 13.23 -10.69 4.84
N SER A 6 11.94 -10.42 4.64
CA SER A 6 11.43 -9.89 3.38
C SER A 6 10.50 -8.72 3.67
N ILE A 7 11.06 -7.65 4.21
CA ILE A 7 10.32 -6.46 4.61
C ILE A 7 10.21 -5.52 3.42
N TYR A 8 8.95 -5.16 3.08
CA TYR A 8 8.64 -4.23 2.01
C TYR A 8 7.79 -3.08 2.51
N HIS A 9 8.16 -1.87 2.11
CA HIS A 9 7.27 -0.72 2.14
C HIS A 9 6.50 -0.75 0.82
N ILE A 10 5.20 -1.03 0.91
CA ILE A 10 4.32 -1.21 -0.24
C ILE A 10 3.43 0.01 -0.36
N VAL A 11 3.32 0.56 -1.58
CA VAL A 11 2.45 1.70 -1.87
C VAL A 11 1.59 1.36 -3.09
N PHE A 12 0.29 1.55 -2.95
CA PHE A 12 -0.64 1.38 -4.07
C PHE A 12 -1.79 2.38 -3.97
N ARG A 13 -2.42 2.68 -5.08
CA ARG A 13 -3.41 3.75 -5.15
C ARG A 13 -4.74 3.29 -5.74
N THR A 14 -5.75 4.10 -5.50
CA THR A 14 -7.07 3.94 -6.12
C THR A 14 -7.00 4.20 -7.61
N LYS A 15 -7.94 3.59 -8.34
CA LYS A 15 -8.04 3.79 -9.79
C LYS A 15 -8.27 5.26 -10.11
N TYR A 16 -7.51 5.77 -11.07
CA TYR A 16 -7.47 7.18 -11.48
C TYR A 16 -7.06 8.14 -10.37
N GLY A 17 -6.54 7.65 -9.26
CA GLY A 17 -6.15 8.48 -8.13
C GLY A 17 -7.32 9.20 -7.44
N GLN A 18 -8.53 8.66 -7.58
CA GLN A 18 -9.72 9.26 -7.00
C GLN A 18 -9.80 9.06 -5.48
N ASP A 19 -10.34 10.05 -4.78
CA ASP A 19 -10.50 10.01 -3.33
C ASP A 19 -11.71 9.16 -2.94
N THR A 20 -11.54 7.84 -2.97
CA THR A 20 -12.62 6.89 -2.75
C THR A 20 -12.53 6.08 -1.46
N ILE A 21 -11.43 6.22 -0.71
CA ILE A 21 -11.29 5.62 0.63
C ILE A 21 -11.79 6.64 1.63
N VAL A 22 -13.00 6.42 2.16
CA VAL A 22 -13.64 7.33 3.11
C VAL A 22 -12.86 7.34 4.42
N GLU A 23 -12.36 8.50 4.83
CA GLU A 23 -11.48 8.62 5.99
C GLU A 23 -12.13 8.12 7.29
N GLU A 24 -13.41 8.44 7.51
CA GLU A 24 -14.14 8.00 8.70
C GLU A 24 -14.26 6.49 8.80
N HIS A 25 -14.10 5.76 7.69
CA HIS A 25 -14.24 4.30 7.61
C HIS A 25 -12.95 3.59 7.19
N GLU A 26 -11.84 4.30 7.10
CA GLU A 26 -10.57 3.69 6.65
C GLU A 26 -10.11 2.53 7.53
N LYS A 27 -10.42 2.58 8.82
CA LYS A 27 -10.03 1.50 9.76
C LYS A 27 -10.70 0.17 9.41
N GLU A 28 -11.89 0.20 8.83
CA GLU A 28 -12.57 -1.03 8.36
C GLU A 28 -11.78 -1.66 7.22
N LEU A 29 -11.30 -0.86 6.27
CA LEU A 29 -10.45 -1.33 5.20
C LEU A 29 -9.11 -1.86 5.75
N TYR A 30 -8.49 -1.13 6.67
CA TYR A 30 -7.21 -1.53 7.24
C TYR A 30 -7.31 -2.86 8.00
N ALA A 31 -8.41 -3.08 8.71
CA ALA A 31 -8.67 -4.36 9.39
C ALA A 31 -8.83 -5.50 8.38
N TYR A 32 -9.50 -5.25 7.26
CA TYR A 32 -9.66 -6.24 6.20
C TYR A 32 -8.31 -6.62 5.58
N LEU A 33 -7.50 -5.61 5.25
CA LEU A 33 -6.15 -5.82 4.70
C LEU A 33 -5.24 -6.55 5.68
N TYR A 34 -5.32 -6.20 6.97
CA TYR A 34 -4.59 -6.89 8.03
C TYR A 34 -4.93 -8.39 8.05
N GLY A 35 -6.21 -8.73 7.91
CA GLY A 35 -6.66 -10.12 7.87
C GLY A 35 -6.06 -10.89 6.70
N ILE A 36 -5.94 -10.26 5.52
CA ILE A 36 -5.32 -10.89 4.36
C ILE A 36 -3.83 -11.17 4.63
N VAL A 37 -3.11 -10.19 5.16
CA VAL A 37 -1.68 -10.34 5.49
C VAL A 37 -1.49 -11.49 6.47
N LYS A 38 -2.29 -11.51 7.53
CA LYS A 38 -2.23 -12.56 8.56
C LYS A 38 -2.52 -13.95 8.00
N ASN A 39 -3.52 -14.07 7.13
CA ASN A 39 -3.86 -15.34 6.48
C ASN A 39 -2.73 -15.85 5.58
N LYS A 40 -1.87 -14.98 5.11
CA LYS A 40 -0.69 -15.32 4.34
C LYS A 40 0.54 -15.56 5.21
N LYS A 41 0.36 -15.74 6.53
CA LYS A 41 1.42 -15.99 7.51
C LYS A 41 2.50 -14.91 7.50
N SER A 42 2.16 -13.73 7.03
CA SER A 42 3.03 -12.57 6.95
C SER A 42 2.75 -11.62 8.10
N HIS A 43 3.66 -10.67 8.33
CA HIS A 43 3.52 -9.72 9.43
C HIS A 43 3.32 -8.31 8.91
N LEU A 44 2.26 -7.65 9.38
CA LEU A 44 1.99 -6.25 9.09
C LEU A 44 2.47 -5.40 10.25
N TYR A 45 3.49 -4.55 9.99
CA TYR A 45 3.99 -3.61 10.99
C TYR A 45 3.09 -2.38 11.10
N ARG A 46 2.69 -1.84 9.96
CA ARG A 46 1.84 -0.64 9.92
C ARG A 46 1.12 -0.51 8.60
N ILE A 47 -0.07 0.08 8.66
CA ILE A 47 -0.85 0.48 7.49
C ILE A 47 -1.37 1.90 7.74
N GLY A 48 -1.42 2.70 6.69
CA GLY A 48 -1.95 4.05 6.72
C GLY A 48 -2.05 4.60 5.31
N GLY A 49 -2.55 5.80 5.18
CA GLY A 49 -2.66 6.41 3.86
C GLY A 49 -3.60 7.59 3.83
N MET A 50 -4.07 7.88 2.65
CA MET A 50 -4.97 8.98 2.32
C MET A 50 -6.16 8.41 1.53
N PRO A 51 -7.20 9.21 1.24
CA PRO A 51 -8.34 8.72 0.48
C PRO A 51 -8.02 8.13 -0.89
N ASN A 52 -6.85 8.40 -1.45
CA ASN A 52 -6.47 7.92 -2.78
C ASN A 52 -5.30 6.93 -2.82
N HIS A 53 -4.69 6.58 -1.67
CA HIS A 53 -3.58 5.61 -1.66
C HIS A 53 -3.34 5.00 -0.29
N ILE A 54 -2.66 3.85 -0.29
CA ILE A 54 -2.34 3.07 0.90
C ILE A 54 -0.84 2.84 0.97
N HIS A 55 -0.30 2.96 2.18
CA HIS A 55 1.05 2.52 2.54
C HIS A 55 0.96 1.34 3.51
N MET A 56 1.74 0.30 3.27
CA MET A 56 1.84 -0.86 4.16
C MET A 56 3.31 -1.20 4.37
N LEU A 57 3.67 -1.59 5.58
CA LEU A 57 4.98 -2.15 5.87
C LEU A 57 4.78 -3.60 6.29
N VAL A 58 5.24 -4.53 5.47
CA VAL A 58 4.95 -5.96 5.60
C VAL A 58 6.24 -6.78 5.54
N ASP A 59 6.37 -7.75 6.46
CA ASP A 59 7.38 -8.81 6.33
C ASP A 59 6.68 -10.01 5.70
N LEU A 60 7.01 -10.27 4.45
CA LEU A 60 6.35 -11.28 3.64
C LEU A 60 6.91 -12.67 3.95
N HIS A 61 6.02 -13.66 4.13
CA HIS A 61 6.45 -15.03 4.36
C HIS A 61 7.29 -15.54 3.18
N PRO A 62 8.41 -16.26 3.44
CA PRO A 62 9.35 -16.65 2.37
C PRO A 62 8.78 -17.56 1.29
N THR A 63 7.65 -18.22 1.53
CA THR A 63 7.00 -19.08 0.53
C THR A 63 6.09 -18.34 -0.42
N ILE A 64 5.93 -17.01 -0.25
CA ILE A 64 4.96 -16.22 -1.01
C ILE A 64 5.68 -15.26 -1.95
N ALA A 65 5.37 -15.34 -3.23
CA ALA A 65 5.86 -14.38 -4.21
C ALA A 65 5.16 -13.04 -4.03
N LEU A 66 5.91 -11.94 -4.08
CA LEU A 66 5.39 -10.60 -3.91
C LEU A 66 4.26 -10.29 -4.89
N SER A 67 4.42 -10.66 -6.16
CA SER A 67 3.41 -10.40 -7.18
C SER A 67 2.11 -11.15 -6.92
N ASP A 68 2.19 -12.40 -6.45
CA ASP A 68 1.00 -13.18 -6.09
C ASP A 68 0.29 -12.57 -4.88
N PHE A 69 1.05 -12.13 -3.89
CA PHE A 69 0.53 -11.47 -2.71
C PHE A 69 -0.24 -10.19 -3.09
N MET A 70 0.36 -9.34 -3.93
CA MET A 70 -0.27 -8.08 -4.34
C MET A 70 -1.51 -8.32 -5.19
N LYS A 71 -1.47 -9.29 -6.08
CA LYS A 71 -2.64 -9.66 -6.90
C LYS A 71 -3.81 -10.06 -6.03
N GLU A 72 -3.59 -10.96 -5.08
CA GLU A 72 -4.64 -11.45 -4.19
C GLU A 72 -5.16 -10.35 -3.27
N LEU A 73 -4.25 -9.56 -2.69
CA LEU A 73 -4.61 -8.44 -1.81
C LEU A 73 -5.53 -7.46 -2.53
N LYS A 74 -5.17 -7.07 -3.74
CA LYS A 74 -5.96 -6.12 -4.54
C LYS A 74 -7.29 -6.70 -4.98
N GLU A 75 -7.32 -7.94 -5.46
CA GLU A 75 -8.56 -8.60 -5.90
C GLU A 75 -9.55 -8.74 -4.75
N LYS A 76 -9.10 -9.28 -3.62
CA LYS A 76 -9.99 -9.49 -2.47
C LYS A 76 -10.49 -8.19 -1.88
N SER A 77 -9.61 -7.23 -1.68
CA SER A 77 -10.00 -5.94 -1.11
C SER A 77 -10.91 -5.14 -2.05
N SER A 78 -10.69 -5.23 -3.36
CA SER A 78 -11.56 -4.58 -4.33
C SER A 78 -12.98 -5.15 -4.28
N LYS A 79 -13.12 -6.47 -4.25
CA LYS A 79 -14.44 -7.13 -4.14
C LYS A 79 -15.13 -6.72 -2.83
N TRP A 80 -14.41 -6.76 -1.73
CA TRP A 80 -14.95 -6.39 -0.42
C TRP A 80 -15.41 -4.94 -0.40
N LEU A 81 -14.57 -4.01 -0.86
CA LEU A 81 -14.89 -2.58 -0.88
C LEU A 81 -16.13 -2.26 -1.71
N LYS A 82 -16.28 -2.92 -2.86
CA LYS A 82 -17.43 -2.70 -3.73
C LYS A 82 -18.76 -3.14 -3.13
N LEU A 83 -18.71 -4.01 -2.11
CA LEU A 83 -19.88 -4.48 -1.39
C LEU A 83 -20.17 -3.66 -0.12
N GLN A 84 -19.28 -2.75 0.26
CA GLN A 84 -19.43 -2.00 1.51
C GLN A 84 -20.19 -0.69 1.27
N PRO A 85 -21.30 -0.45 1.98
CA PRO A 85 -22.03 0.81 1.84
C PRO A 85 -21.23 2.04 2.28
N ASN A 86 -20.22 1.85 3.14
CA ASN A 86 -19.37 2.93 3.62
C ASN A 86 -18.32 3.42 2.59
N PHE A 87 -18.18 2.72 1.47
CA PHE A 87 -17.25 3.07 0.39
C PHE A 87 -18.00 3.12 -0.95
N PRO A 88 -18.99 4.03 -1.08
CA PRO A 88 -19.90 4.01 -2.24
C PRO A 88 -19.24 4.37 -3.56
N ASP A 89 -18.13 5.11 -3.53
CA ASP A 89 -17.48 5.61 -4.73
C ASP A 89 -16.30 4.76 -5.20
N PHE A 90 -15.96 3.71 -4.45
CA PHE A 90 -14.82 2.88 -4.80
C PHE A 90 -15.09 2.07 -6.08
N ILE A 91 -14.21 2.23 -7.08
CA ILE A 91 -14.33 1.55 -8.38
C ILE A 91 -13.20 0.56 -8.67
N GLY A 92 -12.16 0.55 -7.86
CA GLY A 92 -11.03 -0.37 -8.01
C GLY A 92 -9.71 0.28 -7.64
N TRP A 93 -8.66 -0.55 -7.65
CA TRP A 93 -7.28 -0.09 -7.51
C TRP A 93 -6.68 0.18 -8.88
N ALA A 94 -5.73 1.11 -8.95
CA ALA A 94 -4.92 1.31 -10.15
C ALA A 94 -4.02 0.10 -10.39
N GLU A 95 -3.59 -0.11 -11.61
CA GLU A 95 -2.59 -1.11 -11.91
C GLU A 95 -1.24 -0.75 -11.27
N GLY A 96 -0.49 -1.78 -10.92
CA GLY A 96 0.84 -1.61 -10.37
C GLY A 96 0.84 -1.25 -8.89
N TYR A 97 2.03 -1.18 -8.36
CA TYR A 97 2.33 -0.85 -6.97
C TYR A 97 3.82 -0.57 -6.87
N ALA A 98 4.24 0.06 -5.79
CA ALA A 98 5.65 0.08 -5.40
C ALA A 98 5.86 -0.87 -4.23
N ALA A 99 6.97 -1.60 -4.24
CA ALA A 99 7.40 -2.42 -3.11
C ALA A 99 8.90 -2.20 -2.94
N LEU A 100 9.25 -1.49 -1.88
CA LEU A 100 10.61 -1.06 -1.61
C LEU A 100 11.16 -1.89 -0.46
N SER A 101 12.25 -2.63 -0.69
CA SER A 101 12.83 -3.50 0.33
C SER A 101 13.41 -2.68 1.49
N LYS A 102 13.22 -3.19 2.70
CA LYS A 102 13.65 -2.54 3.93
C LYS A 102 14.39 -3.53 4.83
N LYS A 103 15.21 -2.99 5.73
CA LYS A 103 15.86 -3.75 6.80
C LYS A 103 15.07 -3.60 8.10
N SER A 104 15.28 -4.52 9.05
CA SER A 104 14.65 -4.40 10.37
C SER A 104 14.98 -3.06 11.06
N SER A 105 16.16 -2.52 10.82
CA SER A 105 16.58 -1.21 11.36
C SER A 105 15.77 -0.03 10.79
N ASP A 106 15.08 -0.23 9.67
CA ASP A 106 14.24 0.81 9.03
C ASP A 106 12.80 0.81 9.54
N VAL A 107 12.38 -0.23 10.25
CA VAL A 107 10.96 -0.44 10.62
C VAL A 107 10.38 0.74 11.39
N GLU A 108 11.08 1.23 12.39
CA GLU A 108 10.60 2.36 13.19
C GLU A 108 10.43 3.63 12.34
N THR A 109 11.42 3.95 11.54
CA THR A 109 11.39 5.13 10.66
C THR A 109 10.24 5.04 9.65
N VAL A 110 10.08 3.90 9.01
CA VAL A 110 9.00 3.72 8.01
C VAL A 110 7.64 3.69 8.68
N THR A 111 7.51 3.06 9.84
CA THR A 111 6.27 3.06 10.62
C THR A 111 5.84 4.48 10.95
N ASN A 112 6.76 5.32 11.42
CA ASN A 112 6.47 6.72 11.73
C ASN A 112 6.11 7.52 10.47
N TYR A 113 6.76 7.24 9.35
CA TYR A 113 6.43 7.84 8.07
C TYR A 113 4.97 7.52 7.67
N ILE A 114 4.57 6.25 7.80
CA ILE A 114 3.20 5.82 7.47
C ILE A 114 2.18 6.45 8.42
N LYS A 115 2.49 6.51 9.71
CA LYS A 115 1.62 7.17 10.71
C LYS A 115 1.41 8.65 10.40
N GLY A 116 2.41 9.30 9.83
CA GLY A 116 2.38 10.73 9.54
C GLY A 116 1.76 11.11 8.20
N GLN A 117 1.11 10.18 7.48
CA GLN A 117 0.60 10.43 6.12
C GLN A 117 -0.38 11.59 6.04
N LYS A 118 -1.29 11.74 6.99
CA LYS A 118 -2.26 12.84 6.99
C LYS A 118 -1.57 14.19 7.07
N GLU A 119 -0.58 14.33 7.96
CA GLU A 119 0.20 15.57 8.11
C GLU A 119 1.10 15.82 6.91
N HIS A 120 1.73 14.75 6.39
CA HIS A 120 2.60 14.83 5.23
C HIS A 120 1.85 15.40 4.00
N HIS A 121 0.62 14.91 3.77
CA HIS A 121 -0.18 15.33 2.62
C HIS A 121 -0.84 16.70 2.76
N GLU A 122 -0.73 17.36 3.89
CA GLU A 122 -1.01 18.79 4.00
C GLU A 122 0.01 19.63 3.22
N LYS A 123 1.21 19.08 2.97
CA LYS A 123 2.34 19.79 2.34
C LYS A 123 2.80 19.19 1.03
N CYS A 124 2.42 17.96 0.71
CA CYS A 124 2.93 17.23 -0.45
C CYS A 124 1.83 16.31 -1.01
N GLU A 125 1.53 16.46 -2.29
CA GLU A 125 0.55 15.60 -2.96
C GLU A 125 1.16 14.25 -3.35
N PHE A 126 0.30 13.25 -3.57
CA PHE A 126 0.74 11.89 -3.83
C PHE A 126 1.68 11.73 -5.04
N PRO A 127 1.42 12.33 -6.22
CA PRO A 127 2.34 12.14 -7.34
C PRO A 127 3.78 12.55 -7.01
N ALA A 128 3.97 13.65 -6.29
CA ALA A 128 5.30 14.10 -5.88
C ALA A 128 5.91 13.16 -4.84
N GLU A 129 5.13 12.71 -3.88
CA GLU A 129 5.57 11.75 -2.87
C GLU A 129 6.01 10.44 -3.53
N TYR A 130 5.21 9.91 -4.44
CA TYR A 130 5.46 8.63 -5.09
C TYR A 130 6.74 8.69 -5.93
N ARG A 131 6.90 9.75 -6.69
CA ARG A 131 8.12 9.98 -7.48
C ARG A 131 9.36 10.03 -6.59
N LYS A 132 9.28 10.78 -5.49
CA LYS A 132 10.40 10.90 -4.55
C LYS A 132 10.76 9.57 -3.92
N LEU A 133 9.77 8.78 -3.50
CA LEU A 133 10.02 7.44 -2.95
C LEU A 133 10.77 6.55 -3.94
N LEU A 134 10.34 6.53 -5.18
CA LEU A 134 10.97 5.71 -6.22
C LEU A 134 12.40 6.20 -6.51
N GLU A 135 12.60 7.48 -6.67
CA GLU A 135 13.91 8.08 -6.94
C GLU A 135 14.89 7.84 -5.77
N ASP A 136 14.43 8.03 -4.52
CA ASP A 136 15.26 7.83 -3.33
C ASP A 136 15.71 6.37 -3.17
N HIS A 137 14.98 5.42 -3.76
CA HIS A 137 15.32 4.00 -3.72
C HIS A 137 16.02 3.52 -5.00
N GLY A 138 16.39 4.43 -5.89
CA GLY A 138 17.10 4.09 -7.11
C GLY A 138 16.25 3.35 -8.14
N VAL A 139 14.93 3.44 -8.03
CA VAL A 139 14.01 2.83 -8.99
C VAL A 139 13.85 3.75 -10.19
N GLU A 140 14.16 3.25 -11.39
CA GLU A 140 13.97 4.01 -12.62
C GLU A 140 12.50 4.13 -12.95
N ILE A 141 12.05 5.37 -13.20
CA ILE A 141 10.66 5.66 -13.54
C ILE A 141 10.48 5.67 -15.04
N ASP A 142 9.55 4.85 -15.53
CA ASP A 142 9.14 4.89 -16.93
C ASP A 142 7.99 5.90 -17.07
N GLU A 143 8.29 7.08 -17.59
CA GLU A 143 7.35 8.20 -17.72
C GLU A 143 6.13 7.84 -18.57
N ARG A 144 6.23 6.82 -19.45
CA ARG A 144 5.09 6.38 -20.25
C ARG A 144 3.98 5.76 -19.41
N TYR A 145 4.34 5.18 -18.26
CA TYR A 145 3.41 4.44 -17.40
C TYR A 145 3.22 5.05 -16.01
N PHE A 146 3.99 6.07 -15.66
CA PHE A 146 3.93 6.67 -14.33
C PHE A 146 2.54 7.25 -14.06
N LEU A 147 1.83 6.65 -13.10
CA LEU A 147 0.45 7.04 -12.70
C LEU A 147 -0.53 7.08 -13.88
N LYS A 148 -0.35 6.20 -14.86
CA LYS A 148 -1.28 6.01 -15.96
C LYS A 148 -2.23 4.88 -15.62
N ASP A 149 -3.51 5.12 -15.78
CA ASP A 149 -4.58 4.15 -15.59
C ASP A 149 -5.26 3.90 -16.93
N GLU A 150 -4.98 2.77 -17.51
CA GLU A 150 -5.57 2.40 -18.80
C GLU A 150 -6.43 1.17 -18.68
#